data_4bffa44caea254c853bbaa19446013c9
#
_entry.id   4bffa44caea254c853bbaa19446013c9
#
_cell.length_a   1.000
_cell.length_b   1.000
_cell.length_c   1.000
_cell.angle_alpha   90.00
_cell.angle_beta   90.00
_cell.angle_gamma   90.00
#
_symmetry.space_group_name_H-M   'P 1'
#
loop_
_entity.id
_entity.type
_entity.pdbx_description
1 polymer ?
#
loop_
_entity_poly.entity_id
_entity_poly.type
_entity_poly.pdbx_seq_one_letter_code
_entity_poly.pdbx_strand_id
1 'polypeptide(L)'
;MKIVTDIKLLKTRSCKVDPNNIPDLNNSLALELRESVGDGLGLAAIQLGVALRVFIMKLDNGRWITVYNPTIINKYDAFTFKGEGCLSLPKVTVNTQRYNRIQAQWLNEKGDTQERLLTELEAIEFQHEYDHLEGILITDREVKLIPFRSSPKIGRNSPCPCGSGKKYKKCCLIKEEEV
;
A
#
# COMPACT_ATOMS: atom_id res chain seq x y z
N MET A 1 -19.85 -13.48 2.48
CA MET A 1 -20.00 -12.67 3.75
C MET A 1 -20.03 -11.17 3.47
N LYS A 2 -20.40 -10.36 4.48
CA LYS A 2 -20.32 -8.89 4.39
C LYS A 2 -18.92 -8.44 4.83
N ILE A 3 -18.31 -7.52 4.09
CA ILE A 3 -17.00 -6.95 4.45
C ILE A 3 -17.08 -6.20 5.78
N VAL A 4 -16.17 -6.51 6.69
CA VAL A 4 -16.05 -5.89 8.01
C VAL A 4 -15.51 -4.47 7.87
N THR A 5 -16.13 -3.54 8.61
CA THR A 5 -15.70 -2.13 8.69
C THR A 5 -15.36 -1.71 10.13
N ASP A 6 -15.44 -2.63 11.09
CA ASP A 6 -15.06 -2.39 12.49
C ASP A 6 -13.53 -2.30 12.60
N ILE A 7 -13.04 -1.10 12.86
CA ILE A 7 -11.62 -0.78 13.00
C ILE A 7 -10.93 -1.62 14.10
N LYS A 8 -11.63 -1.86 15.21
CA LYS A 8 -11.06 -2.64 16.32
C LYS A 8 -10.80 -4.08 15.91
N LEU A 9 -11.74 -4.69 15.19
CA LEU A 9 -11.59 -6.04 14.65
C LEU A 9 -10.49 -6.09 13.59
N LEU A 10 -10.49 -5.15 12.63
CA LEU A 10 -9.50 -5.06 11.57
C LEU A 10 -8.06 -4.87 12.07
N LYS A 11 -7.88 -4.28 13.26
CA LYS A 11 -6.57 -4.14 13.93
C LYS A 11 -6.14 -5.37 14.71
N THR A 12 -6.87 -6.47 14.64
CA THR A 12 -6.47 -7.75 15.23
C THR A 12 -5.41 -8.41 14.35
N ARG A 13 -4.29 -8.79 14.95
CA ARG A 13 -3.25 -9.56 14.27
C ARG A 13 -3.72 -10.97 13.97
N SER A 14 -3.55 -11.41 12.72
CA SER A 14 -3.96 -12.73 12.25
C SER A 14 -2.99 -13.85 12.66
N CYS A 15 -3.53 -15.02 13.01
CA CYS A 15 -2.78 -16.21 13.38
C CYS A 15 -2.34 -17.01 12.14
N LYS A 16 -1.23 -17.74 12.26
CA LYS A 16 -0.77 -18.65 11.21
C LYS A 16 -1.78 -19.78 10.98
N VAL A 17 -1.90 -20.19 9.73
CA VAL A 17 -2.62 -21.39 9.32
C VAL A 17 -1.71 -22.60 9.48
N ASP A 18 -2.23 -23.70 10.03
CA ASP A 18 -1.56 -25.01 9.94
C ASP A 18 -1.56 -25.44 8.45
N PRO A 19 -0.40 -25.76 7.85
CA PRO A 19 -0.33 -26.20 6.47
C PRO A 19 -1.24 -27.39 6.12
N ASN A 20 -1.51 -28.27 7.08
CA ASN A 20 -2.40 -29.43 6.90
C ASN A 20 -3.87 -29.04 6.67
N ASN A 21 -4.27 -27.85 7.12
CA ASN A 21 -5.64 -27.33 6.96
C ASN A 21 -5.82 -26.51 5.67
N ILE A 22 -4.77 -26.29 4.87
CA ILE A 22 -4.84 -25.46 3.66
C ILE A 22 -5.86 -26.00 2.65
N PRO A 23 -5.94 -27.31 2.34
CA PRO A 23 -6.91 -27.81 1.37
C PRO A 23 -8.36 -27.50 1.75
N ASP A 24 -8.74 -27.65 3.02
CA ASP A 24 -10.08 -27.36 3.51
C ASP A 24 -10.38 -25.85 3.49
N LEU A 25 -9.41 -25.02 3.92
CA LEU A 25 -9.52 -23.58 3.89
C LEU A 25 -9.59 -23.04 2.45
N ASN A 26 -8.90 -23.67 1.51
CA ASN A 26 -8.98 -23.28 0.11
C ASN A 26 -10.37 -23.54 -0.49
N ASN A 27 -11.00 -24.65 -0.11
CA ASN A 27 -12.35 -25.01 -0.57
C ASN A 27 -13.47 -24.21 0.14
N SER A 28 -13.16 -23.54 1.23
CA SER A 28 -14.14 -22.74 2.00
C SER A 28 -13.79 -21.25 2.01
N LEU A 29 -12.84 -20.85 2.86
CA LEU A 29 -12.49 -19.44 3.09
C LEU A 29 -11.97 -18.73 1.84
N ALA A 30 -11.09 -19.37 1.04
CA ALA A 30 -10.56 -18.74 -0.16
C ALA A 30 -11.63 -18.52 -1.22
N LEU A 31 -12.57 -19.45 -1.35
CA LEU A 31 -13.73 -19.27 -2.24
C LEU A 31 -14.60 -18.09 -1.78
N GLU A 32 -14.89 -18.02 -0.49
CA GLU A 32 -15.67 -16.93 0.07
C GLU A 32 -15.01 -15.56 -0.08
N LEU A 33 -13.68 -15.47 0.07
CA LEU A 33 -12.91 -14.26 -0.24
C LEU A 33 -13.12 -13.84 -1.69
N ARG A 34 -13.04 -14.78 -2.64
CA ARG A 34 -13.24 -14.52 -4.08
C ARG A 34 -14.64 -14.03 -4.41
N GLU A 35 -15.66 -14.56 -3.76
CA GLU A 35 -17.04 -14.14 -3.94
C GLU A 35 -17.32 -12.77 -3.31
N SER A 36 -16.57 -12.40 -2.27
CA SER A 36 -16.78 -11.17 -1.50
C SER A 36 -15.98 -9.97 -1.99
N VAL A 37 -14.89 -10.19 -2.76
CA VAL A 37 -13.93 -9.13 -3.17
C VAL A 37 -14.54 -8.11 -4.14
N GLY A 38 -15.56 -8.48 -4.91
CA GLY A 38 -16.19 -7.61 -5.91
C GLY A 38 -15.19 -7.09 -6.95
N ASP A 39 -15.12 -5.77 -7.12
CA ASP A 39 -14.19 -5.10 -8.04
C ASP A 39 -12.79 -4.87 -7.43
N GLY A 40 -12.53 -5.34 -6.22
CA GLY A 40 -11.22 -5.22 -5.56
C GLY A 40 -10.15 -6.08 -6.23
N LEU A 41 -8.90 -5.76 -5.94
CA LEU A 41 -7.72 -6.51 -6.44
C LEU A 41 -7.25 -7.56 -5.43
N GLY A 42 -7.65 -7.45 -4.15
CA GLY A 42 -7.35 -8.39 -3.09
C GLY A 42 -8.35 -8.29 -1.94
N LEU A 43 -8.28 -9.27 -1.05
CA LEU A 43 -9.08 -9.30 0.18
C LEU A 43 -8.43 -10.23 1.20
N ALA A 44 -8.20 -9.75 2.41
CA ALA A 44 -7.68 -10.53 3.51
C ALA A 44 -8.80 -11.17 4.35
N ALA A 45 -8.53 -12.32 4.94
CA ALA A 45 -9.48 -13.08 5.76
C ALA A 45 -10.07 -12.26 6.93
N ILE A 46 -9.26 -11.40 7.53
CA ILE A 46 -9.72 -10.52 8.62
C ILE A 46 -10.83 -9.55 8.17
N GLN A 47 -10.88 -9.20 6.89
CA GLN A 47 -11.94 -8.36 6.32
C GLN A 47 -13.28 -9.11 6.18
N LEU A 48 -13.28 -10.44 6.35
CA LEU A 48 -14.49 -11.26 6.55
C LEU A 48 -14.67 -11.67 8.02
N GLY A 49 -13.88 -11.13 8.95
CA GLY A 49 -13.95 -11.42 10.37
C GLY A 49 -13.15 -12.65 10.81
N VAL A 50 -12.33 -13.24 9.93
CA VAL A 50 -11.53 -14.43 10.19
C VAL A 50 -10.06 -14.05 10.40
N ALA A 51 -9.58 -14.14 11.64
CA ALA A 51 -8.22 -13.72 12.01
C ALA A 51 -7.15 -14.80 11.66
N LEU A 52 -7.10 -15.21 10.39
CA LEU A 52 -6.11 -16.13 9.84
C LEU A 52 -5.20 -15.42 8.83
N ARG A 53 -3.95 -15.88 8.74
CA ARG A 53 -2.97 -15.34 7.77
C ARG A 53 -3.23 -15.86 6.37
N VAL A 54 -4.34 -15.42 5.80
CA VAL A 54 -4.80 -15.77 4.45
C VAL A 54 -5.30 -14.49 3.77
N PHE A 55 -4.95 -14.33 2.50
CA PHE A 55 -5.59 -13.38 1.60
C PHE A 55 -5.62 -13.92 0.17
N ILE A 56 -6.45 -13.33 -0.65
CA ILE A 56 -6.41 -13.51 -2.10
C ILE A 56 -5.93 -12.22 -2.76
N MET A 57 -5.27 -12.34 -3.90
CA MET A 57 -4.93 -11.21 -4.75
C MET A 57 -4.96 -11.58 -6.23
N LYS A 58 -5.18 -10.58 -7.07
CA LYS A 58 -5.17 -10.70 -8.51
C LYS A 58 -3.79 -10.31 -9.03
N LEU A 59 -3.20 -11.18 -9.85
CA LEU A 59 -1.95 -10.90 -10.55
C LEU A 59 -2.20 -10.07 -11.81
N ASP A 60 -1.17 -9.43 -12.35
CA ASP A 60 -1.24 -8.58 -13.54
C ASP A 60 -1.77 -9.33 -14.79
N ASN A 61 -1.55 -10.66 -14.85
CA ASN A 61 -2.11 -11.52 -15.89
C ASN A 61 -3.59 -11.88 -15.68
N GLY A 62 -4.25 -11.29 -14.69
CA GLY A 62 -5.66 -11.51 -14.35
C GLY A 62 -5.95 -12.76 -13.52
N ARG A 63 -4.95 -13.61 -13.24
CA ARG A 63 -5.12 -14.82 -12.42
C ARG A 63 -5.21 -14.44 -10.93
N TRP A 64 -6.16 -15.03 -10.23
CA TRP A 64 -6.24 -14.99 -8.78
C TRP A 64 -5.32 -16.02 -8.14
N ILE A 65 -4.65 -15.64 -7.06
CA ILE A 65 -3.90 -16.53 -6.19
C ILE A 65 -4.43 -16.43 -4.77
N THR A 66 -4.30 -17.52 -4.02
CA THR A 66 -4.50 -17.54 -2.58
C THR A 66 -3.14 -17.62 -1.89
N VAL A 67 -2.94 -16.77 -0.91
CA VAL A 67 -1.68 -16.60 -0.20
C VAL A 67 -1.89 -17.01 1.25
N TYR A 68 -1.20 -18.05 1.71
CA TYR A 68 -1.22 -18.52 3.09
C TYR A 68 0.11 -18.24 3.79
N ASN A 69 0.05 -17.77 5.02
CA ASN A 69 1.23 -17.50 5.87
C ASN A 69 2.32 -16.66 5.19
N PRO A 70 1.99 -15.53 4.55
CA PRO A 70 2.96 -14.72 3.82
C PRO A 70 4.04 -14.14 4.73
N THR A 71 5.22 -13.93 4.12
CA THR A 71 6.35 -13.21 4.69
C THR A 71 6.96 -12.32 3.61
N ILE A 72 7.26 -11.07 3.93
CA ILE A 72 8.05 -10.18 3.07
C ILE A 72 9.51 -10.31 3.51
N ILE A 73 10.36 -10.87 2.63
CA ILE A 73 11.78 -11.12 2.90
C ILE A 73 12.58 -9.84 2.72
N ASN A 74 12.40 -9.18 1.57
CA ASN A 74 13.12 -7.95 1.23
C ASN A 74 12.17 -6.92 0.61
N LYS A 75 12.54 -5.64 0.74
CA LYS A 75 11.78 -4.50 0.22
C LYS A 75 12.73 -3.55 -0.49
N TYR A 76 12.35 -3.08 -1.69
CA TYR A 76 13.17 -2.20 -2.52
C TYR A 76 12.34 -1.03 -3.07
N ASP A 77 13.02 0.09 -3.35
CA ASP A 77 12.46 1.26 -4.02
C ASP A 77 11.23 1.83 -3.28
N ALA A 78 11.46 2.33 -2.07
CA ALA A 78 10.44 3.00 -1.29
C ALA A 78 9.90 4.24 -2.01
N PHE A 79 8.58 4.39 -2.08
CA PHE A 79 7.93 5.54 -2.71
C PHE A 79 6.58 5.85 -2.05
N THR A 80 5.99 6.99 -2.42
CA THR A 80 4.64 7.35 -2.00
C THR A 80 3.63 6.92 -3.07
N PHE A 81 2.82 5.90 -2.75
CA PHE A 81 1.68 5.51 -3.56
C PHE A 81 0.51 6.44 -3.29
N LYS A 82 -0.09 6.99 -4.35
CA LYS A 82 -1.14 8.01 -4.23
C LYS A 82 -2.53 7.40 -4.37
N GLY A 83 -3.43 7.76 -3.46
CA GLY A 83 -4.84 7.40 -3.58
C GLY A 83 -5.14 5.93 -3.30
N GLU A 84 -4.43 5.30 -2.37
CA GLU A 84 -4.73 3.93 -1.93
C GLU A 84 -6.08 3.90 -1.20
N GLY A 85 -6.95 2.98 -1.63
CA GLY A 85 -8.25 2.71 -1.03
C GLY A 85 -8.29 1.35 -0.36
N CYS A 86 -9.34 1.09 0.42
CA CYS A 86 -9.57 -0.20 1.08
C CYS A 86 -11.07 -0.50 1.13
N LEU A 87 -11.47 -1.73 0.79
CA LEU A 87 -12.87 -2.17 0.84
C LEU A 87 -13.46 -2.07 2.25
N SER A 88 -12.66 -2.25 3.29
CA SER A 88 -13.07 -2.11 4.69
C SER A 88 -13.17 -0.66 5.17
N LEU A 89 -12.63 0.29 4.42
CA LEU A 89 -12.65 1.73 4.71
C LEU A 89 -13.31 2.50 3.55
N PRO A 90 -14.63 2.33 3.35
CA PRO A 90 -15.32 2.95 2.22
C PRO A 90 -15.17 4.48 2.27
N LYS A 91 -14.95 5.09 1.11
CA LYS A 91 -14.76 6.54 0.93
C LYS A 91 -13.48 7.13 1.55
N VAL A 92 -12.58 6.28 2.07
CA VAL A 92 -11.26 6.69 2.55
C VAL A 92 -10.21 6.34 1.50
N THR A 93 -9.48 7.35 1.04
CA THR A 93 -8.30 7.18 0.21
C THR A 93 -7.17 8.01 0.79
N VAL A 94 -5.98 7.43 0.90
CA VAL A 94 -4.81 8.09 1.47
C VAL A 94 -3.58 7.86 0.59
N ASN A 95 -2.57 8.72 0.75
CA ASN A 95 -1.26 8.46 0.18
C ASN A 95 -0.47 7.65 1.18
N THR A 96 0.09 6.52 0.75
CA THR A 96 0.78 5.57 1.63
C THR A 96 2.24 5.41 1.26
N GLN A 97 3.08 5.07 2.21
CA GLN A 97 4.44 4.63 1.91
C GLN A 97 4.42 3.16 1.53
N ARG A 98 4.88 2.85 0.32
CA ARG A 98 4.97 1.50 -0.24
C ARG A 98 6.35 1.26 -0.86
N TYR A 99 6.60 -0.01 -1.19
CA TYR A 99 7.81 -0.42 -1.90
C TYR A 99 7.40 -0.92 -3.29
N ASN A 100 8.06 -0.42 -4.34
CA ASN A 100 7.74 -0.76 -5.71
C ASN A 100 8.12 -2.20 -6.07
N ARG A 101 9.05 -2.79 -5.30
CA ARG A 101 9.46 -4.19 -5.45
C ARG A 101 9.59 -4.83 -4.07
N ILE A 102 9.09 -6.07 -3.93
CA ILE A 102 9.24 -6.87 -2.73
C ILE A 102 9.61 -8.31 -3.10
N GLN A 103 10.49 -8.91 -2.33
CA GLN A 103 10.68 -10.36 -2.35
C GLN A 103 9.80 -10.97 -1.27
N ALA A 104 8.85 -11.81 -1.67
CA ALA A 104 7.86 -12.38 -0.77
C ALA A 104 7.86 -13.91 -0.88
N GLN A 105 7.55 -14.56 0.26
CA GLN A 105 7.40 -16.00 0.36
C GLN A 105 6.04 -16.32 1.01
N TRP A 106 5.37 -17.37 0.54
CA TRP A 106 4.09 -17.82 1.07
C TRP A 106 3.84 -19.31 0.74
N LEU A 107 2.80 -19.90 1.32
CA LEU A 107 2.28 -21.20 0.89
C LEU A 107 1.12 -21.00 -0.09
N ASN A 108 1.11 -21.78 -1.17
CA ASN A 108 0.01 -21.79 -2.14
C ASN A 108 -1.17 -22.66 -1.65
N GLU A 109 -2.18 -22.82 -2.49
CA GLU A 109 -3.38 -23.63 -2.24
C GLU A 109 -3.13 -25.14 -2.06
N LYS A 110 -1.90 -25.61 -2.37
CA LYS A 110 -1.46 -27.00 -2.15
C LYS A 110 -0.57 -27.15 -0.91
N GLY A 111 -0.25 -26.03 -0.23
CA GLY A 111 0.72 -26.01 0.87
C GLY A 111 2.18 -25.93 0.41
N ASP A 112 2.45 -25.78 -0.89
CA ASP A 112 3.82 -25.65 -1.41
C ASP A 112 4.34 -24.23 -1.19
N THR A 113 5.61 -24.13 -0.79
CA THR A 113 6.28 -22.82 -0.66
C THR A 113 6.48 -22.18 -2.02
N GLN A 114 6.02 -20.94 -2.12
CA GLN A 114 6.26 -20.04 -3.23
C GLN A 114 7.20 -18.93 -2.79
N GLU A 115 8.12 -18.51 -3.67
CA GLU A 115 8.93 -17.32 -3.47
C GLU A 115 9.00 -16.56 -4.79
N ARG A 116 8.68 -15.25 -4.74
CA ARG A 116 8.68 -14.40 -5.94
C ARG A 116 9.15 -13.00 -5.62
N LEU A 117 9.81 -12.38 -6.60
CA LEU A 117 9.92 -10.93 -6.67
C LEU A 117 8.64 -10.40 -7.29
N LEU A 118 7.87 -9.66 -6.51
CA LEU A 118 6.67 -8.94 -6.95
C LEU A 118 7.06 -7.50 -7.22
N THR A 119 6.45 -6.90 -8.24
CA THR A 119 6.77 -5.54 -8.70
C THR A 119 5.50 -4.73 -8.93
N GLU A 120 5.62 -3.42 -8.93
CA GLU A 120 4.55 -2.49 -9.28
C GLU A 120 3.25 -2.77 -8.51
N LEU A 121 2.14 -2.93 -9.23
CA LEU A 121 0.82 -3.10 -8.61
C LEU A 121 0.72 -4.40 -7.80
N GLU A 122 1.31 -5.51 -8.27
CA GLU A 122 1.35 -6.77 -7.52
C GLU A 122 2.08 -6.59 -6.17
N ALA A 123 3.16 -5.80 -6.14
CA ALA A 123 3.89 -5.53 -4.91
C ALA A 123 3.09 -4.66 -3.93
N ILE A 124 2.36 -3.66 -4.45
CA ILE A 124 1.53 -2.77 -3.64
C ILE A 124 0.37 -3.55 -3.02
N GLU A 125 -0.34 -4.33 -3.84
CA GLU A 125 -1.47 -5.14 -3.42
C GLU A 125 -1.06 -6.17 -2.36
N PHE A 126 0.05 -6.89 -2.58
CA PHE A 126 0.58 -7.82 -1.58
C PHE A 126 0.88 -7.12 -0.25
N GLN A 127 1.45 -5.92 -0.27
CA GLN A 127 1.73 -5.14 0.94
C GLN A 127 0.45 -4.69 1.64
N HIS A 128 -0.59 -4.33 0.87
CA HIS A 128 -1.89 -3.94 1.39
C HIS A 128 -2.53 -5.10 2.18
N GLU A 129 -2.65 -6.26 1.55
CA GLU A 129 -3.23 -7.45 2.18
C GLU A 129 -2.38 -7.98 3.33
N TYR A 130 -1.04 -7.91 3.21
CA TYR A 130 -0.13 -8.25 4.28
C TYR A 130 -0.31 -7.35 5.51
N ASP A 131 -0.50 -6.04 5.31
CA ASP A 131 -0.77 -5.10 6.39
C ASP A 131 -2.04 -5.49 7.16
N HIS A 132 -3.10 -5.90 6.48
CA HIS A 132 -4.32 -6.42 7.13
C HIS A 132 -4.04 -7.59 8.07
N LEU A 133 -3.13 -8.50 7.69
CA LEU A 133 -2.74 -9.64 8.55
C LEU A 133 -1.95 -9.21 9.80
N GLU A 134 -1.28 -8.07 9.74
CA GLU A 134 -0.56 -7.47 10.88
C GLU A 134 -1.44 -6.51 11.69
N GLY A 135 -2.72 -6.32 11.32
CA GLY A 135 -3.62 -5.37 11.96
C GLY A 135 -3.30 -3.90 11.63
N ILE A 136 -2.67 -3.67 10.49
CA ILE A 136 -2.30 -2.33 9.99
C ILE A 136 -3.29 -1.93 8.89
N LEU A 137 -3.77 -0.69 8.95
CA LEU A 137 -4.68 -0.13 7.96
C LEU A 137 -3.97 0.92 7.12
N ILE A 138 -4.55 1.27 5.95
CA ILE A 138 -3.98 2.31 5.07
C ILE A 138 -3.79 3.64 5.79
N THR A 139 -4.68 3.98 6.74
CA THR A 139 -4.59 5.18 7.57
C THR A 139 -3.39 5.18 8.50
N ASP A 140 -2.87 4.01 8.89
CA ASP A 140 -1.65 3.89 9.70
C ASP A 140 -0.38 4.06 8.85
N ARG A 141 -0.50 3.97 7.51
CA ARG A 141 0.56 4.18 6.51
C ARG A 141 0.50 5.54 5.83
N GLU A 142 -0.44 6.39 6.23
CA GLU A 142 -0.64 7.68 5.57
C GLU A 142 0.61 8.57 5.61
N VAL A 143 1.00 9.04 4.43
CA VAL A 143 2.04 10.06 4.25
C VAL A 143 1.38 11.39 3.94
N LYS A 144 1.49 12.33 4.89
CA LYS A 144 1.05 13.70 4.64
C LYS A 144 2.02 14.37 3.68
N LEU A 145 1.57 14.62 2.45
CA LEU A 145 2.35 15.43 1.52
C LEU A 145 2.43 16.86 2.10
N ILE A 146 3.61 17.22 2.59
CA ILE A 146 3.86 18.61 2.97
C ILE A 146 3.80 19.41 1.68
N PRO A 147 2.86 20.36 1.52
CA PRO A 147 2.83 21.19 0.33
C PRO A 147 4.18 21.88 0.20
N PHE A 148 4.78 21.80 -0.98
CA PHE A 148 6.00 22.54 -1.29
C PHE A 148 5.70 24.02 -1.00
N ARG A 149 6.24 24.54 0.09
CA ARG A 149 6.24 25.98 0.31
C ARG A 149 7.14 26.57 -0.75
N SER A 150 6.56 27.16 -1.78
CA SER A 150 7.32 28.00 -2.70
C SER A 150 8.17 28.95 -1.83
N SER A 151 9.45 29.05 -2.15
CA SER A 151 10.36 29.97 -1.49
C SER A 151 9.66 31.32 -1.33
N PRO A 152 9.73 31.99 -0.17
CA PRO A 152 9.03 33.26 0.02
C PRO A 152 9.40 34.17 -1.16
N LYS A 153 8.36 34.69 -1.85
CA LYS A 153 8.57 35.56 -3.01
C LYS A 153 9.44 36.73 -2.56
N ILE A 154 10.64 36.80 -3.12
CA ILE A 154 11.56 37.89 -2.82
C ILE A 154 10.94 39.18 -3.36
N GLY A 155 10.73 40.14 -2.47
CA GLY A 155 10.16 41.42 -2.86
C GLY A 155 11.08 42.14 -3.89
N ARG A 156 10.52 42.73 -4.93
CA ARG A 156 11.30 43.43 -5.98
C ARG A 156 12.32 44.45 -5.44
N ASN A 157 12.02 45.03 -4.28
CA ASN A 157 12.88 46.05 -3.65
C ASN A 157 13.78 45.48 -2.55
N SER A 158 13.68 44.19 -2.19
CA SER A 158 14.52 43.53 -1.20
C SER A 158 15.97 43.41 -1.69
N PRO A 159 16.95 43.28 -0.78
CA PRO A 159 18.32 42.96 -1.16
C PRO A 159 18.35 41.66 -1.99
N CYS A 160 19.16 41.65 -3.04
CA CYS A 160 19.26 40.46 -3.89
C CYS A 160 19.92 39.30 -3.13
N PRO A 161 19.36 38.08 -3.16
CA PRO A 161 19.89 36.93 -2.44
C PRO A 161 21.24 36.44 -2.96
N CYS A 162 21.67 36.91 -4.15
CA CYS A 162 23.01 36.59 -4.68
C CYS A 162 24.16 37.32 -3.96
N GLY A 163 23.89 38.14 -2.96
CA GLY A 163 24.92 38.89 -2.20
C GLY A 163 25.50 40.09 -2.91
N SER A 164 24.95 40.52 -4.07
CA SER A 164 25.50 41.67 -4.86
C SER A 164 25.27 43.03 -4.22
N GLY A 165 24.51 43.14 -3.12
CA GLY A 165 24.13 44.41 -2.50
C GLY A 165 23.07 45.20 -3.29
N LYS A 166 22.70 44.77 -4.49
CA LYS A 166 21.67 45.45 -5.33
C LYS A 166 20.26 45.02 -4.94
N LYS A 167 19.24 45.82 -5.26
CA LYS A 167 17.83 45.40 -5.13
C LYS A 167 17.54 44.26 -6.11
N TYR A 168 16.71 43.27 -5.71
CA TYR A 168 16.38 42.07 -6.49
C TYR A 168 15.94 42.42 -7.92
N LYS A 169 15.05 43.44 -8.09
CA LYS A 169 14.59 43.95 -9.40
C LYS A 169 15.69 44.50 -10.30
N LYS A 170 16.85 44.87 -9.76
CA LYS A 170 17.99 45.43 -10.52
C LYS A 170 19.15 44.43 -10.60
N CYS A 171 18.90 43.16 -10.32
CA CYS A 171 19.90 42.09 -10.31
C CYS A 171 19.31 40.78 -10.88
N CYS A 172 19.04 39.79 -10.04
CA CYS A 172 18.64 38.46 -10.50
C CYS A 172 17.25 38.41 -11.13
N LEU A 173 16.32 39.28 -10.75
CA LEU A 173 14.98 39.31 -11.36
C LEU A 173 15.02 39.59 -12.87
N ILE A 174 15.97 40.44 -13.33
CA ILE A 174 16.12 40.73 -14.78
C ILE A 174 16.60 39.51 -15.55
N LYS A 175 17.40 38.63 -14.91
CA LYS A 175 17.93 37.42 -15.55
C LYS A 175 16.89 36.31 -15.69
N GLU A 176 15.81 36.34 -14.88
CA GLU A 176 14.70 35.36 -14.94
C GLU A 176 13.65 35.73 -16.00
N GLU A 177 13.61 36.99 -16.47
CA GLU A 177 12.70 37.45 -17.50
C GLU A 177 13.25 37.29 -18.94
N GLU A 178 14.54 36.87 -19.08
CA GLU A 178 15.23 36.73 -20.38
C GLU A 178 15.46 35.25 -20.81
N VAL A 179 14.82 34.25 -20.10
CA VAL A 179 14.95 32.81 -20.42
C VAL A 179 13.66 32.22 -20.95
#